data_a8ffdda2389ea13b0485f873982cc4b7
#
_entry.id   a8ffdda2389ea13b0485f873982cc4b7
#
_cell.length_a   1.000
_cell.length_b   1.000
_cell.length_c   1.000
_cell.angle_alpha   90.00
_cell.angle_beta   90.00
_cell.angle_gamma   90.00
#
_symmetry.space_group_name_H-M   'P 1'
#
loop_
_entity.id
_entity.type
_entity.pdbx_description
1 polymer ?
#
loop_
_entity_poly.entity_id
_entity_poly.type
_entity_poly.pdbx_seq_one_letter_code
_entity_poly.pdbx_strand_id
1 'polypeptide(L)'
;KDFQGILNYRTNHFGMQNFDFNVSGAINDQWLYTASIYQNFDPGSFDLEFTNYTDRTEIYHAGLTRLFNNGRGKISLLYKHSRSENPASYANAAPFIYVGDGSVKEIDGFKLGTNSYVPQNGSFPYMDVRDGKMKTWNLGDGSENRANEIALISDYRFRNDLLWKFNLKYMDAPRANYVDFGGSTISEVTANDGFTLSNGDPYEGLAEGRRTWLHVGKVKNFLITSEDR
;
A
#
# COMPACT_ATOMS: atom_id res chain seq x y z
N LYS A 1 -9.28 0.92 -33.58
CA LYS A 1 -9.14 2.29 -33.00
C LYS A 1 -10.44 2.77 -32.35
N ASP A 2 -11.41 1.88 -32.08
CA ASP A 2 -12.71 2.22 -31.55
C ASP A 2 -12.60 2.54 -30.05
N PHE A 3 -13.55 3.33 -29.56
CA PHE A 3 -13.71 3.57 -28.12
C PHE A 3 -13.94 2.24 -27.40
N GLN A 4 -13.21 2.02 -26.33
CA GLN A 4 -13.38 0.89 -25.42
C GLN A 4 -13.44 1.41 -23.99
N GLY A 5 -14.36 0.87 -23.21
CA GLY A 5 -14.52 1.20 -21.80
C GLY A 5 -14.94 -0.01 -21.00
N ILE A 6 -14.37 -0.15 -19.81
CA ILE A 6 -14.71 -1.20 -18.84
C ILE A 6 -14.91 -0.51 -17.51
N LEU A 7 -16.02 -0.84 -16.84
CA LEU A 7 -16.29 -0.46 -15.47
C LEU A 7 -16.59 -1.71 -14.67
N ASN A 8 -15.80 -1.93 -13.61
CA ASN A 8 -16.04 -2.99 -12.65
C ASN A 8 -16.30 -2.37 -11.27
N TYR A 9 -17.29 -2.89 -10.59
CA TYR A 9 -17.54 -2.60 -9.19
C TYR A 9 -17.61 -3.91 -8.41
N ARG A 10 -16.94 -3.95 -7.25
CA ARG A 10 -16.96 -5.11 -6.36
C ARG A 10 -17.22 -4.64 -4.94
N THR A 11 -17.95 -5.44 -4.20
CA THR A 11 -18.21 -5.23 -2.78
C THR A 11 -18.25 -6.57 -2.06
N ASN A 12 -18.10 -6.56 -0.74
CA ASN A 12 -18.26 -7.74 0.10
C ASN A 12 -19.10 -7.39 1.35
N HIS A 13 -19.36 -8.37 2.18
CA HIS A 13 -20.18 -8.21 3.39
C HIS A 13 -19.50 -7.42 4.52
N PHE A 14 -18.21 -7.14 4.41
CA PHE A 14 -17.47 -6.26 5.32
C PHE A 14 -17.52 -4.77 4.89
N GLY A 15 -18.17 -4.47 3.76
CA GLY A 15 -18.30 -3.10 3.28
C GLY A 15 -17.17 -2.63 2.35
N MET A 16 -16.32 -3.55 1.86
CA MET A 16 -15.34 -3.23 0.84
C MET A 16 -16.03 -2.61 -0.38
N GLN A 17 -15.42 -1.57 -0.93
CA GLN A 17 -15.82 -0.94 -2.18
C GLN A 17 -14.61 -0.86 -3.10
N ASN A 18 -14.70 -1.54 -4.24
CA ASN A 18 -13.64 -1.57 -5.23
C ASN A 18 -14.18 -1.10 -6.58
N PHE A 19 -13.58 -0.06 -7.13
CA PHE A 19 -13.91 0.53 -8.43
C PHE A 19 -12.72 0.37 -9.36
N ASP A 20 -12.97 -0.16 -10.55
CA ASP A 20 -11.98 -0.28 -11.62
C ASP A 20 -12.60 0.23 -12.92
N PHE A 21 -12.15 1.37 -13.38
CA PHE A 21 -12.58 2.00 -14.61
C PHE A 21 -11.41 2.17 -15.57
N ASN A 22 -11.59 1.69 -16.79
CA ASN A 22 -10.62 1.82 -17.86
C ASN A 22 -11.30 2.32 -19.12
N VAL A 23 -10.69 3.27 -19.79
CA VAL A 23 -11.14 3.80 -21.07
C VAL A 23 -9.97 4.04 -22.00
N SER A 24 -10.16 3.70 -23.27
CA SER A 24 -9.20 3.96 -24.32
C SER A 24 -9.88 4.19 -25.66
N GLY A 25 -9.20 4.88 -26.56
CA GLY A 25 -9.73 5.13 -27.89
C GLY A 25 -8.80 5.97 -28.76
N ALA A 26 -9.28 6.27 -29.95
CA ALA A 26 -8.64 7.20 -30.85
C ALA A 26 -9.26 8.60 -30.72
N ILE A 27 -8.42 9.62 -30.62
CA ILE A 27 -8.83 11.02 -30.82
C ILE A 27 -8.96 11.28 -32.33
N ASN A 28 -8.02 10.72 -33.10
CA ASN A 28 -8.01 10.72 -34.56
C ASN A 28 -7.09 9.59 -35.06
N ASP A 29 -6.78 9.54 -36.35
CA ASP A 29 -5.95 8.49 -36.93
C ASP A 29 -4.52 8.41 -36.40
N GLN A 30 -4.02 9.49 -35.81
CA GLN A 30 -2.65 9.59 -35.31
C GLN A 30 -2.56 9.61 -33.79
N TRP A 31 -3.64 9.95 -33.08
CA TRP A 31 -3.62 10.13 -31.65
C TRP A 31 -4.56 9.16 -30.95
N LEU A 32 -4.02 8.45 -29.97
CA LEU A 32 -4.75 7.53 -29.10
C LEU A 32 -4.61 8.00 -27.66
N TYR A 33 -5.64 7.72 -26.86
CA TYR A 33 -5.62 7.99 -25.44
C TYR A 33 -5.95 6.73 -24.63
N THR A 34 -5.51 6.72 -23.38
CA THR A 34 -5.94 5.76 -22.35
C THR A 34 -6.08 6.49 -21.03
N ALA A 35 -7.06 6.11 -20.25
CA ALA A 35 -7.17 6.55 -18.87
C ALA A 35 -7.73 5.41 -18.01
N SER A 36 -7.27 5.31 -16.78
CA SER A 36 -7.83 4.35 -15.83
C SER A 36 -7.83 4.91 -14.42
N ILE A 37 -8.81 4.45 -13.64
CA ILE A 37 -9.00 4.72 -12.23
C ILE A 37 -9.21 3.38 -11.55
N TYR A 38 -8.39 3.11 -10.55
CA TYR A 38 -8.58 2.01 -9.62
C TYR A 38 -8.67 2.58 -8.23
N GLN A 39 -9.72 2.22 -7.49
CA GLN A 39 -9.90 2.60 -6.10
C GLN A 39 -10.38 1.41 -5.29
N ASN A 40 -9.73 1.18 -4.18
CA ASN A 40 -10.12 0.16 -3.20
C ASN A 40 -10.23 0.81 -1.82
N PHE A 41 -11.38 0.64 -1.19
CA PHE A 41 -11.69 1.08 0.16
C PHE A 41 -12.18 -0.14 0.91
N ASP A 42 -11.30 -0.80 1.65
CA ASP A 42 -11.61 -2.03 2.36
C ASP A 42 -11.51 -1.82 3.88
N PRO A 43 -12.64 -1.79 4.60
CA PRO A 43 -12.63 -1.77 6.05
C PRO A 43 -12.02 -3.03 6.66
N GLY A 44 -12.05 -4.16 5.93
CA GLY A 44 -11.68 -5.46 6.47
C GLY A 44 -12.68 -5.98 7.50
N SER A 45 -12.29 -7.04 8.20
CA SER A 45 -13.10 -7.65 9.26
C SER A 45 -12.74 -7.16 10.66
N PHE A 46 -11.62 -6.44 10.79
CA PHE A 46 -11.10 -5.99 12.09
C PHE A 46 -11.70 -4.65 12.49
N ASP A 47 -12.07 -4.59 13.76
CA ASP A 47 -12.56 -3.38 14.42
C ASP A 47 -11.36 -2.54 14.88
N LEU A 48 -10.98 -1.56 14.07
CA LEU A 48 -9.82 -0.69 14.32
C LEU A 48 -10.31 0.73 14.63
N GLU A 49 -9.97 1.25 15.80
CA GLU A 49 -10.40 2.60 16.22
C GLU A 49 -9.64 3.72 15.52
N PHE A 50 -8.43 3.44 15.02
CA PHE A 50 -7.54 4.46 14.43
C PHE A 50 -7.70 4.61 12.92
N THR A 51 -8.45 3.76 12.24
CA THR A 51 -8.70 3.84 10.80
C THR A 51 -10.04 3.24 10.41
N ASN A 52 -10.65 3.78 9.36
CA ASN A 52 -11.86 3.23 8.76
C ASN A 52 -11.57 2.17 7.71
N TYR A 53 -10.31 2.03 7.28
CA TYR A 53 -9.91 1.13 6.21
C TYR A 53 -8.65 0.37 6.58
N THR A 54 -8.67 -0.93 6.40
CA THR A 54 -7.49 -1.79 6.48
C THR A 54 -6.64 -1.72 5.21
N ASP A 55 -7.28 -1.43 4.08
CA ASP A 55 -6.64 -1.13 2.80
C ASP A 55 -7.38 0.01 2.09
N ARG A 56 -6.64 1.07 1.80
CA ARG A 56 -7.08 2.16 0.94
C ARG A 56 -6.05 2.31 -0.18
N THR A 57 -6.44 1.92 -1.39
CA THR A 57 -5.57 2.02 -2.55
C THR A 57 -6.24 2.83 -3.66
N GLU A 58 -5.53 3.80 -4.20
CA GLU A 58 -5.97 4.67 -5.28
C GLU A 58 -4.88 4.71 -6.36
N ILE A 59 -5.24 4.38 -7.60
CA ILE A 59 -4.33 4.39 -8.74
C ILE A 59 -5.02 5.10 -9.91
N TYR A 60 -4.35 6.07 -10.48
CA TYR A 60 -4.81 6.84 -11.63
C TYR A 60 -3.77 6.74 -12.73
N HIS A 61 -4.20 6.39 -13.94
CA HIS A 61 -3.35 6.39 -15.11
C HIS A 61 -3.93 7.30 -16.19
N ALA A 62 -3.05 7.98 -16.91
CA ALA A 62 -3.39 8.69 -18.14
C ALA A 62 -2.28 8.46 -19.16
N GLY A 63 -2.65 8.28 -20.42
CA GLY A 63 -1.71 8.05 -21.51
C GLY A 63 -2.16 8.72 -22.80
N LEU A 64 -1.20 9.29 -23.50
CA LEU A 64 -1.38 9.84 -24.84
C LEU A 64 -0.34 9.23 -25.76
N THR A 65 -0.79 8.64 -26.87
CA THR A 65 0.07 8.00 -27.85
C THR A 65 -0.09 8.66 -29.20
N ARG A 66 1.01 9.04 -29.83
CA ARG A 66 1.06 9.51 -31.21
C ARG A 66 1.63 8.43 -32.11
N LEU A 67 0.92 8.14 -33.19
CA LEU A 67 1.38 7.30 -34.30
C LEU A 67 1.94 8.20 -35.40
N PHE A 68 3.03 7.81 -36.03
CA PHE A 68 3.64 8.57 -37.10
C PHE A 68 4.25 7.64 -38.19
N ASN A 69 4.58 8.18 -39.32
CA ASN A 69 5.14 7.45 -40.46
C ASN A 69 4.30 6.22 -40.85
N ASN A 70 2.98 6.41 -41.01
CA ASN A 70 2.02 5.37 -41.38
C ASN A 70 2.03 4.17 -40.41
N GLY A 71 2.16 4.44 -39.11
CA GLY A 71 2.15 3.43 -38.05
C GLY A 71 3.50 2.73 -37.82
N ARG A 72 4.56 3.14 -38.52
CA ARG A 72 5.92 2.58 -38.33
C ARG A 72 6.58 3.10 -37.03
N GLY A 73 6.10 4.19 -36.52
CA GLY A 73 6.55 4.76 -35.25
C GLY A 73 5.41 5.09 -34.33
N LYS A 74 5.66 4.95 -33.04
CA LYS A 74 4.80 5.45 -31.98
C LYS A 74 5.62 6.09 -30.86
N ILE A 75 5.04 7.07 -30.23
CA ILE A 75 5.55 7.68 -29.00
C ILE A 75 4.40 7.84 -28.02
N SER A 76 4.59 7.39 -26.82
CA SER A 76 3.59 7.41 -25.75
C SER A 76 4.13 8.17 -24.55
N LEU A 77 3.38 9.15 -24.07
CA LEU A 77 3.56 9.79 -22.79
C LEU A 77 2.55 9.19 -21.80
N LEU A 78 3.06 8.62 -20.72
CA LEU A 78 2.26 7.97 -19.70
C LEU A 78 2.47 8.67 -18.35
N TYR A 79 1.40 8.88 -17.63
CA TYR A 79 1.41 9.35 -16.26
C TYR A 79 0.70 8.33 -15.37
N LYS A 80 1.27 8.08 -14.18
CA LYS A 80 0.66 7.28 -13.14
C LYS A 80 0.80 7.98 -11.81
N HIS A 81 -0.31 8.11 -11.10
CA HIS A 81 -0.33 8.42 -9.68
C HIS A 81 -0.83 7.20 -8.92
N SER A 82 -0.15 6.84 -7.84
CA SER A 82 -0.60 5.79 -6.92
C SER A 82 -0.45 6.27 -5.48
N ARG A 83 -1.45 5.94 -4.68
CA ARG A 83 -1.44 6.10 -3.23
C ARG A 83 -2.00 4.82 -2.62
N SER A 84 -1.29 4.26 -1.66
CA SER A 84 -1.75 3.11 -0.89
C SER A 84 -1.50 3.39 0.58
N GLU A 85 -2.54 3.27 1.38
CA GLU A 85 -2.50 3.33 2.83
C GLU A 85 -2.95 1.96 3.34
N ASN A 86 -2.07 1.30 4.08
CA ASN A 86 -2.33 -0.02 4.65
C ASN A 86 -1.89 -0.03 6.13
N PRO A 87 -2.61 0.71 6.99
CA PRO A 87 -2.26 0.85 8.40
C PRO A 87 -2.41 -0.45 9.17
N ALA A 88 -3.19 -1.36 8.62
CA ALA A 88 -3.56 -2.60 9.30
C ALA A 88 -2.83 -3.83 8.75
N SER A 89 -1.67 -3.68 8.11
CA SER A 89 -0.89 -4.83 7.61
C SER A 89 -0.61 -5.89 8.67
N TYR A 90 -0.70 -5.53 9.94
CA TYR A 90 -0.44 -6.38 11.11
C TYR A 90 -1.69 -6.58 11.98
N ALA A 91 -2.82 -5.99 11.62
CA ALA A 91 -4.05 -6.08 12.38
C ALA A 91 -4.69 -7.48 12.35
N ASN A 92 -4.25 -8.33 11.44
CA ASN A 92 -4.73 -9.70 11.26
C ASN A 92 -4.23 -10.69 12.34
N ALA A 93 -3.44 -10.23 13.29
CA ALA A 93 -2.93 -11.07 14.37
C ALA A 93 -3.77 -10.90 15.64
N ALA A 94 -4.92 -11.53 15.69
CA ALA A 94 -5.62 -11.71 16.97
C ALA A 94 -4.93 -12.81 17.78
N PRO A 95 -4.67 -12.62 19.06
CA PRO A 95 -4.11 -13.67 19.90
C PRO A 95 -5.10 -14.82 20.08
N PHE A 96 -4.58 -16.04 20.15
CA PHE A 96 -5.37 -17.25 20.36
C PHE A 96 -4.58 -18.29 21.15
N ILE A 97 -5.30 -19.22 21.75
CA ILE A 97 -4.74 -20.39 22.42
C ILE A 97 -4.81 -21.57 21.43
N TYR A 98 -3.66 -22.18 21.14
CA TYR A 98 -3.63 -23.43 20.39
C TYR A 98 -3.94 -24.61 21.29
N VAL A 99 -4.97 -25.40 20.93
CA VAL A 99 -5.47 -26.51 21.79
C VAL A 99 -4.72 -27.82 21.52
N GLY A 100 -4.00 -27.93 20.42
CA GLY A 100 -3.16 -29.11 20.11
C GLY A 100 -3.83 -30.15 19.19
N ASP A 101 -5.10 -29.99 18.86
CA ASP A 101 -5.86 -30.89 17.96
C ASP A 101 -6.12 -30.28 16.57
N GLY A 102 -5.44 -29.18 16.26
CA GLY A 102 -5.67 -28.38 15.05
C GLY A 102 -6.70 -27.27 15.23
N SER A 103 -7.32 -27.17 16.40
CA SER A 103 -8.25 -26.10 16.75
C SER A 103 -7.58 -24.99 17.55
N VAL A 104 -8.24 -23.82 17.57
CA VAL A 104 -7.83 -22.67 18.35
C VAL A 104 -8.98 -22.23 19.24
N LYS A 105 -8.63 -21.66 20.39
CA LYS A 105 -9.57 -21.09 21.35
C LYS A 105 -9.30 -19.60 21.49
N GLU A 106 -10.37 -18.81 21.58
CA GLU A 106 -10.29 -17.38 21.85
C GLU A 106 -9.77 -17.13 23.28
N ILE A 107 -9.03 -16.04 23.43
CA ILE A 107 -8.65 -15.48 24.72
C ILE A 107 -9.77 -14.54 25.17
N ASP A 108 -10.08 -14.52 26.44
CA ASP A 108 -11.11 -13.64 26.99
C ASP A 108 -10.83 -12.17 26.60
N GLY A 109 -11.83 -11.50 26.04
CA GLY A 109 -11.72 -10.14 25.56
C GLY A 109 -11.19 -9.97 24.13
N PHE A 110 -10.77 -11.07 23.46
CA PHE A 110 -10.31 -11.05 22.08
C PHE A 110 -11.14 -11.99 21.20
N LYS A 111 -11.89 -11.42 20.29
CA LYS A 111 -12.68 -12.16 19.30
C LYS A 111 -11.85 -12.38 18.03
N LEU A 112 -11.64 -13.63 17.67
CA LEU A 112 -10.91 -13.98 16.43
C LEU A 112 -11.56 -13.37 15.20
N GLY A 113 -10.73 -12.80 14.31
CA GLY A 113 -11.17 -12.18 13.08
C GLY A 113 -11.82 -10.80 13.22
N THR A 114 -12.01 -10.31 14.43
CA THR A 114 -12.61 -9.00 14.71
C THR A 114 -11.67 -8.11 15.52
N ASN A 115 -11.15 -8.62 16.62
CA ASN A 115 -10.22 -7.85 17.46
C ASN A 115 -8.78 -8.06 17.02
N SER A 116 -7.98 -7.01 17.15
CA SER A 116 -6.55 -7.04 16.92
C SER A 116 -5.83 -6.62 18.19
N TYR A 117 -4.66 -7.17 18.46
CA TYR A 117 -3.80 -6.72 19.55
C TYR A 117 -2.88 -5.55 19.14
N VAL A 118 -2.98 -5.06 17.91
CA VAL A 118 -2.35 -3.79 17.52
C VAL A 118 -2.91 -2.68 18.41
N PRO A 119 -2.09 -1.81 18.99
CA PRO A 119 -2.58 -0.69 19.79
C PRO A 119 -3.61 0.10 18.99
N GLN A 120 -4.81 0.27 19.57
CA GLN A 120 -5.92 0.91 18.86
C GLN A 120 -5.77 2.43 18.83
N ASN A 121 -5.16 2.98 19.87
CA ASN A 121 -4.99 4.41 20.04
C ASN A 121 -3.54 4.73 20.29
N GLY A 122 -3.14 5.91 19.87
CA GLY A 122 -1.92 6.47 20.36
C GLY A 122 -1.01 7.04 19.31
N SER A 123 -0.01 7.62 19.85
CA SER A 123 1.12 8.18 19.15
C SER A 123 2.39 7.76 19.86
N PHE A 124 3.47 7.67 19.14
CA PHE A 124 4.77 7.41 19.75
C PHE A 124 5.82 8.34 19.18
N PRO A 125 6.79 8.77 20.03
CA PRO A 125 7.88 9.60 19.57
C PRO A 125 8.89 8.76 18.80
N TYR A 126 9.46 9.33 17.73
CA TYR A 126 10.57 8.77 16.98
C TYR A 126 11.56 9.84 16.58
N MET A 127 12.82 9.48 16.40
CA MET A 127 13.82 10.37 15.84
C MET A 127 13.82 10.26 14.30
N ASP A 128 13.54 11.36 13.62
CA ASP A 128 13.67 11.41 12.17
C ASP A 128 15.16 11.55 11.81
N VAL A 129 15.74 10.48 11.28
CA VAL A 129 17.17 10.41 10.93
C VAL A 129 17.57 11.39 9.82
N ARG A 130 16.60 11.98 9.10
CA ARG A 130 16.88 12.94 8.01
C ARG A 130 17.24 14.32 8.53
N ASP A 131 16.71 14.71 9.67
CA ASP A 131 16.90 16.02 10.26
C ASP A 131 17.34 15.99 11.74
N GLY A 132 17.44 14.79 12.32
CA GLY A 132 17.86 14.58 13.70
C GLY A 132 16.85 15.06 14.76
N LYS A 133 15.61 15.30 14.37
CA LYS A 133 14.58 15.84 15.27
C LYS A 133 13.64 14.76 15.78
N MET A 134 13.22 14.92 17.02
CA MET A 134 12.12 14.14 17.56
C MET A 134 10.81 14.57 16.92
N LYS A 135 10.06 13.61 16.41
CA LYS A 135 8.71 13.74 15.83
C LYS A 135 7.77 12.77 16.47
N THR A 136 6.49 12.96 16.27
CA THR A 136 5.44 12.05 16.73
C THR A 136 4.80 11.39 15.54
N TRP A 137 4.66 10.08 15.61
CA TRP A 137 3.87 9.27 14.68
C TRP A 137 2.54 8.92 15.32
N ASN A 138 1.45 9.14 14.60
CA ASN A 138 0.12 8.69 15.01
C ASN A 138 -0.22 7.38 14.29
N LEU A 139 -0.79 6.42 14.98
CA LEU A 139 -1.18 5.14 14.40
C LEU A 139 -2.16 5.30 13.23
N GLY A 140 -3.03 6.30 13.30
CA GLY A 140 -3.95 6.65 12.23
C GLY A 140 -3.29 7.12 10.93
N ASP A 141 -2.03 7.56 10.98
CA ASP A 141 -1.27 7.95 9.79
C ASP A 141 -0.85 6.74 8.94
N GLY A 142 -0.86 5.55 9.53
CA GLY A 142 -0.68 4.26 8.87
C GLY A 142 0.64 4.07 8.11
N SER A 143 0.65 3.07 7.26
CA SER A 143 1.70 2.86 6.26
C SER A 143 1.25 3.45 4.93
N GLU A 144 1.87 4.54 4.51
CA GLU A 144 1.56 5.22 3.26
C GLU A 144 2.68 5.01 2.23
N ASN A 145 2.28 4.55 1.04
CA ASN A 145 3.11 4.55 -0.15
C ASN A 145 2.47 5.47 -1.18
N ARG A 146 3.22 6.41 -1.69
CA ARG A 146 2.79 7.33 -2.74
C ARG A 146 3.81 7.33 -3.87
N ALA A 147 3.37 7.31 -5.12
CA ALA A 147 4.26 7.47 -6.24
C ALA A 147 3.62 8.31 -7.35
N ASN A 148 4.42 9.16 -7.95
CA ASN A 148 4.13 9.82 -9.22
C ASN A 148 5.15 9.36 -10.23
N GLU A 149 4.67 8.85 -11.37
CA GLU A 149 5.49 8.33 -12.43
C GLU A 149 5.15 9.03 -13.75
N ILE A 150 6.17 9.40 -14.50
CA ILE A 150 6.05 9.85 -15.88
C ILE A 150 6.96 8.97 -16.72
N ALA A 151 6.42 8.41 -17.81
CA ALA A 151 7.18 7.60 -18.74
C ALA A 151 6.97 8.05 -20.17
N LEU A 152 8.05 8.08 -20.93
CA LEU A 152 8.06 8.29 -22.37
C LEU A 152 8.54 7.00 -23.01
N ILE A 153 7.69 6.40 -23.85
CA ILE A 153 7.97 5.13 -24.54
C ILE A 153 7.89 5.40 -26.03
N SER A 154 8.92 5.02 -26.78
CA SER A 154 8.94 5.19 -28.23
C SER A 154 9.45 3.94 -28.92
N ASP A 155 8.74 3.53 -29.94
CA ASP A 155 9.15 2.45 -30.85
C ASP A 155 9.18 3.00 -32.30
N TYR A 156 10.20 2.65 -33.05
CA TYR A 156 10.30 3.00 -34.45
C TYR A 156 10.89 1.86 -35.30
N ARG A 157 10.18 1.46 -36.34
CA ARG A 157 10.66 0.48 -37.32
C ARG A 157 11.19 1.17 -38.56
N PHE A 158 12.47 1.03 -38.84
CA PHE A 158 13.12 1.53 -40.02
C PHE A 158 12.72 0.72 -41.27
N ARG A 159 13.06 1.22 -42.45
CA ARG A 159 12.73 0.56 -43.73
C ARG A 159 13.47 -0.78 -43.93
N ASN A 160 14.62 -0.96 -43.29
CA ASN A 160 15.43 -2.19 -43.30
C ASN A 160 15.02 -3.16 -42.16
N ASP A 161 13.82 -3.00 -41.59
CA ASP A 161 13.26 -3.78 -40.49
C ASP A 161 13.99 -3.66 -39.14
N LEU A 162 15.01 -2.83 -39.06
CA LEU A 162 15.61 -2.49 -37.77
C LEU A 162 14.53 -1.85 -36.86
N LEU A 163 14.39 -2.37 -35.65
CA LEU A 163 13.48 -1.86 -34.62
C LEU A 163 14.28 -1.14 -33.56
N TRP A 164 14.03 0.16 -33.44
CA TRP A 164 14.54 0.96 -32.31
C TRP A 164 13.49 1.16 -31.25
N LYS A 165 13.88 0.94 -29.97
CA LYS A 165 13.03 1.19 -28.80
C LYS A 165 13.75 2.12 -27.85
N PHE A 166 12.99 3.07 -27.30
CA PHE A 166 13.47 4.00 -26.30
C PHE A 166 12.46 4.12 -25.17
N ASN A 167 12.93 3.99 -23.92
CA ASN A 167 12.11 4.17 -22.74
C ASN A 167 12.84 5.12 -21.78
N LEU A 168 12.10 6.12 -21.30
CA LEU A 168 12.53 7.05 -20.28
C LEU A 168 11.47 7.05 -19.19
N LYS A 169 11.87 6.83 -17.94
CA LYS A 169 10.95 6.85 -16.79
C LYS A 169 11.53 7.74 -15.69
N TYR A 170 10.70 8.59 -15.16
CA TYR A 170 10.94 9.32 -13.91
C TYR A 170 9.91 8.92 -12.86
N MET A 171 10.34 8.69 -11.64
CA MET A 171 9.48 8.34 -10.52
C MET A 171 9.90 9.14 -9.28
N ASP A 172 8.93 9.75 -8.62
CA ASP A 172 9.06 10.32 -7.28
C ASP A 172 8.11 9.56 -6.34
N ALA A 173 8.68 8.83 -5.38
CA ALA A 173 7.95 7.93 -4.50
C ALA A 173 8.34 8.15 -3.03
N PRO A 174 7.74 9.14 -2.36
CA PRO A 174 7.84 9.24 -0.91
C PRO A 174 7.11 8.05 -0.25
N ARG A 175 7.71 7.51 0.78
CA ARG A 175 7.19 6.35 1.52
C ARG A 175 7.27 6.61 3.02
N ALA A 176 6.20 6.26 3.72
CA ALA A 176 6.20 6.10 5.17
C ALA A 176 5.70 4.70 5.51
N ASN A 177 6.37 4.03 6.44
CA ASN A 177 6.05 2.68 6.86
C ASN A 177 6.18 2.57 8.37
N TYR A 178 5.13 2.12 9.00
CA TYR A 178 5.16 1.59 10.34
C TYR A 178 5.25 0.07 10.27
N VAL A 179 6.22 -0.50 10.96
CA VAL A 179 6.41 -1.96 11.03
C VAL A 179 6.46 -2.35 12.48
N ASP A 180 5.57 -3.22 12.88
CA ASP A 180 5.57 -3.84 14.20
C ASP A 180 6.07 -5.28 14.05
N PHE A 181 7.23 -5.56 14.57
CA PHE A 181 7.76 -6.92 14.72
C PHE A 181 7.32 -7.45 16.08
N GLY A 182 6.02 -7.65 16.25
CA GLY A 182 5.48 -8.31 17.42
C GLY A 182 5.92 -9.76 17.48
N GLY A 183 6.50 -10.17 18.58
CA GLY A 183 6.56 -11.60 18.89
C GLY A 183 5.12 -12.07 19.14
N SER A 184 4.72 -13.15 18.52
CA SER A 184 3.38 -13.72 18.64
C SER A 184 3.13 -14.44 19.99
N THR A 185 3.98 -14.28 20.96
CA THR A 185 3.86 -14.91 22.28
C THR A 185 3.22 -13.96 23.26
N ILE A 186 1.99 -14.27 23.62
CA ILE A 186 1.33 -13.72 24.80
C ILE A 186 1.60 -14.69 25.93
N SER A 187 2.13 -14.18 27.03
CA SER A 187 2.37 -14.92 28.26
C SER A 187 1.55 -14.35 29.40
N GLU A 188 1.07 -15.23 30.30
CA GLU A 188 0.57 -14.80 31.58
C GLU A 188 1.73 -14.23 32.41
N VAL A 189 1.50 -13.05 32.95
CA VAL A 189 2.42 -12.35 33.86
C VAL A 189 1.80 -12.33 35.25
N THR A 190 2.61 -12.73 36.22
CA THR A 190 2.27 -12.73 37.63
C THR A 190 2.97 -11.58 38.36
N ALA A 191 2.55 -11.28 39.58
CA ALA A 191 3.19 -10.25 40.41
C ALA A 191 4.69 -10.48 40.63
N ASN A 192 5.19 -11.72 40.42
CA ASN A 192 6.58 -12.08 40.62
C ASN A 192 7.45 -11.79 39.38
N ASP A 193 6.86 -11.48 38.25
CA ASP A 193 7.60 -11.24 36.99
C ASP A 193 8.17 -9.81 36.85
N GLY A 194 7.90 -8.96 37.87
CA GLY A 194 8.51 -7.63 38.00
C GLY A 194 7.90 -6.55 37.12
N PHE A 195 6.79 -6.81 36.44
CA PHE A 195 6.05 -5.78 35.74
C PHE A 195 5.22 -4.94 36.71
N THR A 196 5.19 -3.63 36.51
CA THR A 196 4.45 -2.70 37.34
C THR A 196 3.56 -1.78 36.49
N LEU A 197 2.41 -1.42 37.03
CA LEU A 197 1.56 -0.35 36.53
C LEU A 197 2.22 1.02 36.75
N SER A 198 1.71 2.05 36.10
CA SER A 198 2.21 3.43 36.23
C SER A 198 2.12 4.00 37.66
N ASN A 199 1.26 3.44 38.50
CA ASN A 199 1.11 3.77 39.92
C ASN A 199 2.09 3.01 40.82
N GLY A 200 2.89 2.10 40.27
CA GLY A 200 3.86 1.28 41.00
C GLY A 200 3.35 -0.07 41.49
N ASP A 201 2.06 -0.39 41.34
CA ASP A 201 1.51 -1.68 41.70
C ASP A 201 1.99 -2.80 40.78
N PRO A 202 2.16 -4.03 41.24
CA PRO A 202 2.45 -5.17 40.39
C PRO A 202 1.38 -5.36 39.31
N TYR A 203 1.82 -5.65 38.12
CA TYR A 203 0.91 -6.00 37.00
C TYR A 203 0.73 -7.51 36.94
N GLU A 204 -0.52 -7.93 36.90
CA GLU A 204 -0.92 -9.31 36.63
C GLU A 204 -1.83 -9.34 35.42
N GLY A 205 -1.62 -10.26 34.50
CA GLY A 205 -2.44 -10.38 33.31
C GLY A 205 -1.66 -10.90 32.11
N LEU A 206 -2.04 -10.45 30.91
CA LEU A 206 -1.39 -10.85 29.68
C LEU A 206 -0.36 -9.78 29.25
N ALA A 207 0.85 -10.21 28.95
CA ALA A 207 1.91 -9.37 28.42
C ALA A 207 2.38 -9.88 27.06
N GLU A 208 2.69 -8.95 26.18
CA GLU A 208 3.21 -9.22 24.83
C GLU A 208 4.59 -8.60 24.66
N GLY A 209 5.53 -9.40 24.16
CA GLY A 209 6.84 -8.91 23.75
C GLY A 209 6.77 -8.32 22.34
N ARG A 210 6.79 -6.99 22.22
CA ARG A 210 6.61 -6.28 20.96
C ARG A 210 7.81 -5.41 20.62
N ARG A 211 8.22 -5.43 19.34
CA ARG A 211 9.22 -4.47 18.79
C ARG A 211 8.58 -3.70 17.65
N THR A 212 8.56 -2.38 17.79
CA THR A 212 7.95 -1.46 16.84
C THR A 212 9.02 -0.71 16.05
N TRP A 213 8.86 -0.65 14.74
CA TRP A 213 9.77 0.06 13.84
C TRP A 213 8.99 1.04 12.99
N LEU A 214 9.53 2.22 12.79
CA LEU A 214 9.04 3.21 11.85
C LEU A 214 10.10 3.46 10.78
N HIS A 215 9.72 3.33 9.52
CA HIS A 215 10.56 3.72 8.40
C HIS A 215 9.90 4.82 7.58
N VAL A 216 10.60 5.94 7.42
CA VAL A 216 10.19 7.06 6.57
C VAL A 216 11.29 7.29 5.56
N GLY A 217 10.97 7.19 4.28
CA GLY A 217 11.94 7.35 3.21
C GLY A 217 11.36 8.02 1.97
N LYS A 218 12.24 8.40 1.07
CA LYS A 218 11.89 8.95 -0.24
C LYS A 218 12.77 8.32 -1.31
N VAL A 219 12.15 7.78 -2.34
CA VAL A 219 12.84 7.19 -3.49
C VAL A 219 12.59 8.06 -4.71
N LYS A 220 13.69 8.46 -5.37
CA LYS A 220 13.67 9.10 -6.68
C LYS A 220 14.49 8.25 -7.64
N ASN A 221 13.87 7.78 -8.69
CA ASN A 221 14.52 6.95 -9.69
C ASN A 221 14.38 7.56 -11.08
N PHE A 222 15.47 7.47 -11.82
CA PHE A 222 15.53 7.83 -13.22
C PHE A 222 16.04 6.59 -14.00
N LEU A 223 15.23 6.07 -14.92
CA LEU A 223 15.57 4.93 -15.72
C LEU A 223 15.48 5.28 -17.20
N ILE A 224 16.59 5.10 -17.91
CA ILE A 224 16.67 5.22 -19.36
C ILE A 224 17.09 3.86 -19.90
N THR A 225 16.31 3.32 -20.83
CA THR A 225 16.67 2.10 -21.57
C THR A 225 16.54 2.34 -23.06
N SER A 226 17.50 1.83 -23.81
CA SER A 226 17.48 1.79 -25.28
C SER A 226 17.80 0.37 -25.72
N GLU A 227 17.07 -0.12 -26.69
CA GLU A 227 17.20 -1.48 -27.22
C GLU A 227 17.14 -1.43 -28.74
N ASP A 228 18.18 -1.96 -29.39
CA ASP A 228 18.25 -2.18 -30.85
C ASP A 228 18.05 -3.68 -31.14
N ARG A 229 17.12 -3.98 -32.03
CA ARG A 229 16.83 -5.35 -32.53
C ARG A 229 16.69 -5.39 -34.02
#